data_71c5dce22da18410b072eb236ea9f0c9
#
_entry.id   71c5dce22da18410b072eb236ea9f0c9
#
_cell.length_a   1.000
_cell.length_b   1.000
_cell.length_c   1.000
_cell.angle_alpha   90.00
_cell.angle_beta   90.00
_cell.angle_gamma   90.00
#
_symmetry.space_group_name_H-M   'P 1'
#
loop_
_entity.id
_entity.type
_entity.pdbx_description
1 polymer ?
#
loop_
_entity_poly.entity_id
_entity_poly.type
_entity_poly.pdbx_seq_one_letter_code
_entity_poly.pdbx_strand_id
1 'polypeptide(L)'
;MTGSRGFSAGFLYAASLAGVVGGVAGGARALTAQEVPEARVLAVVDYVAGSDLYLAVGTDHGVRPSDTVSVYDGEEEGALRLGFFLIVSATSRRSVANILGEPFPVERGSQLYVGLPLDRVREVSEADTLSEVLGTEAGAGPGVARGASDAERGPTIFHGRVSADYESFRTVTRWGEDAQAESARTFSTPTFRLQAQGRNLPGGFSLGTGIRVSHRMSSDSIVQPVTSTRIYQLDLEKRFQQVPLELHLGRFYSPFDDLSGFWDGLLLRVGPDALGAGVAVGFEPRWSNEGFGSDRPKMSGFLDFDVGGETLDYSGSLTFLGIRPRDGLRDRTAVGLSQRVRVGRAWLRQRLEVDRDPSGSEWNLTRIQLEGSLALVGGVEAFGGWRRWRYVPLWTQDAPLGPLENRGRIGLSYWGRVGGGSVDLSLDRPEEGEGGRTLSGSFYLTRTFLPGLGVGGSASHWSRGEDVSLFLAPEVRLSVGRAALRGAYRFYRTTIRSEEITTHFGDASLTIPMGGGAYLRLQGSTQWGGDLSSNRLFASIWKGF
;
A
#
# COMPACT_ATOMS: atom_id res chain seq x y z
N MET A 1 4.96 -47.50 -17.51
CA MET A 1 5.56 -47.99 -16.23
C MET A 1 6.85 -47.27 -15.98
N THR A 2 6.97 -46.54 -14.94
CA THR A 2 8.06 -45.70 -14.40
C THR A 2 7.68 -44.21 -14.54
N GLY A 3 7.55 -43.49 -13.45
CA GLY A 3 8.07 -43.48 -12.18
C GLY A 3 7.58 -42.39 -11.27
N SER A 4 7.38 -42.71 -10.07
CA SER A 4 7.12 -41.83 -8.94
C SER A 4 8.44 -41.58 -8.20
N ARG A 5 9.17 -40.53 -8.53
CA ARG A 5 10.38 -40.14 -7.78
C ARG A 5 10.55 -38.61 -7.57
N GLY A 6 9.46 -37.82 -7.67
CA GLY A 6 9.54 -36.37 -7.45
C GLY A 6 8.98 -35.86 -6.11
N PHE A 7 8.33 -36.69 -5.33
CA PHE A 7 7.52 -36.25 -4.18
C PHE A 7 8.30 -36.12 -2.84
N SER A 8 9.53 -36.62 -2.74
CA SER A 8 10.22 -36.76 -1.45
C SER A 8 11.04 -35.53 -1.02
N ALA A 9 11.50 -34.72 -1.93
CA ALA A 9 12.40 -33.60 -1.59
C ALA A 9 11.71 -32.35 -1.03
N GLY A 10 10.51 -32.06 -1.51
CA GLY A 10 9.77 -30.86 -1.05
C GLY A 10 9.18 -31.02 0.35
N PHE A 11 8.78 -32.24 0.71
CA PHE A 11 8.19 -32.53 2.01
C PHE A 11 9.22 -32.58 3.15
N LEU A 12 10.45 -32.98 2.85
CA LEU A 12 11.55 -33.00 3.82
C LEU A 12 12.01 -31.60 4.24
N TYR A 13 11.92 -30.59 3.35
CA TYR A 13 12.26 -29.21 3.72
C TYR A 13 11.20 -28.58 4.63
N ALA A 14 9.93 -28.86 4.42
CA ALA A 14 8.86 -28.40 5.31
C ALA A 14 8.90 -29.10 6.68
N ALA A 15 9.26 -30.38 6.71
CA ALA A 15 9.41 -31.15 7.95
C ALA A 15 10.63 -30.74 8.78
N SER A 16 11.73 -30.29 8.13
CA SER A 16 12.92 -29.81 8.85
C SER A 16 12.68 -28.48 9.57
N LEU A 17 11.80 -27.63 9.07
CA LEU A 17 11.38 -26.40 9.77
C LEU A 17 10.46 -26.68 10.96
N ALA A 18 9.65 -27.73 10.92
CA ALA A 18 8.82 -28.17 12.05
C ALA A 18 9.64 -28.77 13.20
N GLY A 19 10.78 -29.41 12.89
CA GLY A 19 11.68 -30.01 13.89
C GLY A 19 12.42 -29.00 14.78
N VAL A 20 12.68 -27.81 14.29
CA VAL A 20 13.33 -26.72 15.06
C VAL A 20 12.37 -26.05 16.05
N VAL A 21 11.06 -26.09 15.80
CA VAL A 21 10.04 -25.50 16.69
C VAL A 21 9.76 -26.38 17.92
N GLY A 22 9.98 -27.69 17.83
CA GLY A 22 9.74 -28.64 18.94
C GLY A 22 10.72 -28.52 20.12
N GLY A 23 11.90 -27.92 19.91
CA GLY A 23 12.94 -27.79 20.94
C GLY A 23 12.84 -26.55 21.85
N VAL A 24 12.04 -25.55 21.49
CA VAL A 24 11.96 -24.28 22.22
C VAL A 24 10.73 -24.19 23.16
N ALA A 25 9.80 -25.14 23.07
CA ALA A 25 8.55 -25.10 23.84
C ALA A 25 8.68 -25.44 25.36
N GLY A 26 9.87 -25.73 25.85
CA GLY A 26 10.11 -26.22 27.22
C GLY A 26 10.40 -25.15 28.30
N GLY A 27 10.11 -23.86 28.12
CA GLY A 27 10.52 -22.89 29.14
C GLY A 27 9.78 -21.56 29.22
N ALA A 28 8.77 -21.32 28.42
CA ALA A 28 8.07 -20.03 28.42
C ALA A 28 6.94 -20.02 29.47
N ARG A 29 7.19 -19.46 30.65
CA ARG A 29 6.13 -18.95 31.52
C ARG A 29 5.32 -17.93 30.71
N ALA A 30 4.01 -18.16 30.64
CA ALA A 30 3.05 -17.24 30.02
C ALA A 30 3.13 -15.87 30.71
N LEU A 31 3.89 -14.97 30.14
CA LEU A 31 3.72 -13.53 30.36
C LEU A 31 2.51 -13.15 29.50
N THR A 32 1.38 -12.91 30.12
CA THR A 32 0.23 -12.26 29.50
C THR A 32 0.74 -10.95 28.91
N ALA A 33 0.83 -10.89 27.58
CA ALA A 33 1.11 -9.63 26.91
C ALA A 33 -0.09 -8.73 27.20
N GLN A 34 0.16 -7.66 27.93
CA GLN A 34 -0.79 -6.57 28.10
C GLN A 34 -0.97 -6.00 26.68
N GLU A 35 -2.13 -6.21 26.08
CA GLU A 35 -2.49 -5.56 24.81
C GLU A 35 -2.46 -4.05 25.10
N VAL A 36 -1.57 -3.36 24.42
CA VAL A 36 -1.58 -1.89 24.44
C VAL A 36 -2.90 -1.47 23.79
N PRO A 37 -3.74 -0.70 24.47
CA PRO A 37 -4.99 -0.27 23.88
C PRO A 37 -4.70 0.55 22.62
N GLU A 38 -5.25 0.09 21.48
CA GLU A 38 -5.10 0.71 20.17
C GLU A 38 -6.37 1.48 19.81
N ALA A 39 -6.20 2.71 19.34
CA ALA A 39 -7.26 3.43 18.63
C ALA A 39 -7.23 3.04 17.17
N ARG A 40 -8.39 2.97 16.54
CA ARG A 40 -8.52 2.60 15.13
C ARG A 40 -8.81 3.82 14.28
N VAL A 41 -7.91 4.08 13.36
CA VAL A 41 -7.98 5.23 12.46
C VAL A 41 -8.27 4.74 11.05
N LEU A 42 -9.27 5.32 10.42
CA LEU A 42 -9.64 4.98 9.04
C LEU A 42 -8.53 5.32 8.07
N ALA A 43 -8.07 4.32 7.33
CA ALA A 43 -7.09 4.45 6.24
C ALA A 43 -7.73 4.01 4.92
N VAL A 44 -7.83 4.92 3.97
CA VAL A 44 -8.30 4.59 2.62
C VAL A 44 -7.11 4.35 1.72
N VAL A 45 -7.14 3.29 0.95
CA VAL A 45 -6.12 2.98 -0.05
C VAL A 45 -6.35 3.83 -1.29
N ASP A 46 -5.54 4.84 -1.48
CA ASP A 46 -5.65 5.75 -2.62
C ASP A 46 -5.12 5.14 -3.91
N TYR A 47 -4.05 4.37 -3.80
CA TYR A 47 -3.39 3.75 -4.94
C TYR A 47 -2.58 2.53 -4.53
N VAL A 48 -2.43 1.57 -5.43
CA VAL A 48 -1.61 0.35 -5.26
C VAL A 48 -0.58 0.29 -6.39
N ALA A 49 0.70 0.27 -6.04
CA ALA A 49 1.80 0.16 -6.99
C ALA A 49 2.70 -1.02 -6.63
N GLY A 50 2.44 -2.17 -7.22
CA GLY A 50 3.16 -3.39 -6.86
C GLY A 50 2.91 -3.79 -5.41
N SER A 51 3.94 -3.70 -4.55
CA SER A 51 3.82 -3.94 -3.11
C SER A 51 3.52 -2.70 -2.28
N ASP A 52 3.48 -1.53 -2.92
CA ASP A 52 3.34 -0.26 -2.22
C ASP A 52 1.87 0.19 -2.25
N LEU A 53 1.32 0.47 -1.08
CA LEU A 53 -0.02 1.00 -0.87
C LEU A 53 0.07 2.46 -0.48
N TYR A 54 -0.68 3.29 -1.15
CA TYR A 54 -0.82 4.70 -0.82
C TYR A 54 -2.11 4.89 -0.03
N LEU A 55 -1.97 5.35 1.21
CA LEU A 55 -3.07 5.46 2.16
C LEU A 55 -3.43 6.92 2.38
N ALA A 56 -4.72 7.24 2.43
CA ALA A 56 -5.24 8.54 2.80
C ALA A 56 -5.29 8.71 4.34
N VAL A 57 -4.21 8.36 5.00
CA VAL A 57 -3.99 8.54 6.44
C VAL A 57 -2.52 8.89 6.64
N GLY A 58 -2.25 9.88 7.43
CA GLY A 58 -0.90 10.41 7.61
C GLY A 58 -0.58 10.74 9.06
N THR A 59 0.39 11.63 9.24
CA THR A 59 0.89 11.96 10.57
C THR A 59 -0.12 12.74 11.42
N ASP A 60 -1.05 13.46 10.80
CA ASP A 60 -2.15 14.14 11.50
C ASP A 60 -3.17 13.16 12.10
N HIS A 61 -3.09 11.91 11.72
CA HIS A 61 -3.89 10.82 12.28
C HIS A 61 -3.08 9.94 13.24
N GLY A 62 -1.85 10.34 13.58
CA GLY A 62 -0.95 9.57 14.45
C GLY A 62 -0.13 8.49 13.75
N VAL A 63 -0.25 8.31 12.43
CA VAL A 63 0.57 7.37 11.63
C VAL A 63 1.98 7.95 11.44
N ARG A 64 2.99 7.13 11.65
CA ARG A 64 4.39 7.56 11.53
C ARG A 64 5.16 6.65 10.57
N PRO A 65 6.14 7.16 9.83
CA PRO A 65 7.06 6.32 9.07
C PRO A 65 7.71 5.29 9.97
N SER A 66 7.88 4.09 9.44
CA SER A 66 8.41 2.92 10.15
C SER A 66 7.46 2.27 11.14
N ASP A 67 6.28 2.81 11.36
CA ASP A 67 5.28 2.10 12.14
C ASP A 67 4.94 0.77 11.48
N THR A 68 4.86 -0.25 12.31
CA THR A 68 4.17 -1.48 11.97
C THR A 68 2.80 -1.38 12.62
N VAL A 69 1.79 -1.05 11.83
CA VAL A 69 0.44 -0.85 12.32
C VAL A 69 -0.40 -2.08 12.04
N SER A 70 -1.19 -2.48 13.01
CA SER A 70 -2.23 -3.50 12.81
C SER A 70 -3.26 -2.94 11.83
N VAL A 71 -3.74 -3.77 10.92
CA VAL A 71 -4.75 -3.38 9.93
C VAL A 71 -6.01 -4.16 10.21
N TYR A 72 -7.10 -3.44 10.32
CA TYR A 72 -8.41 -3.98 10.63
C TYR A 72 -9.39 -3.62 9.53
N ASP A 73 -10.42 -4.40 9.43
CA ASP A 73 -11.52 -4.19 8.50
C ASP A 73 -12.66 -3.34 9.05
N GLY A 74 -12.58 -2.92 10.30
CA GLY A 74 -13.60 -2.13 10.97
C GLY A 74 -13.07 -1.35 12.17
N GLU A 75 -13.87 -0.38 12.61
CA GLU A 75 -13.56 0.51 13.74
C GLU A 75 -13.83 -0.16 15.10
N GLU A 76 -14.78 -1.10 15.15
CA GLU A 76 -15.25 -1.71 16.40
C GLU A 76 -14.14 -2.51 17.10
N GLU A 77 -14.15 -2.53 18.43
CA GLU A 77 -13.16 -3.23 19.27
C GLU A 77 -13.04 -4.73 18.95
N GLY A 78 -14.05 -5.31 18.31
CA GLY A 78 -14.07 -6.69 17.80
C GLY A 78 -13.71 -6.85 16.32
N ALA A 79 -13.35 -5.78 15.60
CA ALA A 79 -13.05 -5.87 14.16
C ALA A 79 -11.82 -6.74 13.88
N LEU A 80 -11.84 -7.39 12.74
CA LEU A 80 -10.80 -8.34 12.38
C LEU A 80 -9.51 -7.65 12.00
N ARG A 81 -8.41 -8.13 12.55
CA ARG A 81 -7.08 -7.76 12.08
C ARG A 81 -6.76 -8.50 10.80
N LEU A 82 -6.75 -7.79 9.68
CA LEU A 82 -6.41 -8.30 8.35
C LEU A 82 -4.92 -8.65 8.22
N GLY A 83 -4.07 -7.88 8.88
CA GLY A 83 -2.64 -8.04 8.80
C GLY A 83 -1.90 -6.87 9.44
N PHE A 84 -0.77 -6.55 8.87
CA PHE A 84 0.03 -5.41 9.30
C PHE A 84 0.47 -4.61 8.09
N PHE A 85 0.47 -3.29 8.22
CA PHE A 85 1.18 -2.41 7.30
C PHE A 85 2.49 -1.96 7.91
N LEU A 86 3.50 -1.93 7.08
CA LEU A 86 4.69 -1.17 7.32
C LEU A 86 4.52 0.18 6.65
N ILE A 87 4.45 1.22 7.41
CA ILE A 87 4.43 2.58 6.88
C ILE A 87 5.83 2.94 6.37
N VAL A 88 5.96 3.03 5.06
CA VAL A 88 7.22 3.33 4.37
C VAL A 88 7.55 4.81 4.49
N SER A 89 6.55 5.65 4.30
CA SER A 89 6.63 7.10 4.44
C SER A 89 5.28 7.67 4.86
N ALA A 90 5.29 8.83 5.50
CA ALA A 90 4.07 9.54 5.84
C ALA A 90 4.28 11.05 5.72
N THR A 91 3.30 11.71 5.15
CA THR A 91 3.08 13.15 5.21
C THR A 91 1.96 13.42 6.21
N SER A 92 1.59 14.68 6.40
CA SER A 92 0.50 15.07 7.29
C SER A 92 -0.80 14.28 7.04
N ARG A 93 -1.20 14.07 5.79
CA ARG A 93 -2.50 13.48 5.44
C ARG A 93 -2.42 12.13 4.72
N ARG A 94 -1.25 11.71 4.26
CA ARG A 94 -1.07 10.49 3.46
C ARG A 94 0.15 9.71 3.88
N SER A 95 0.11 8.42 3.66
CA SER A 95 1.24 7.54 3.88
C SER A 95 1.40 6.53 2.75
N VAL A 96 2.60 6.02 2.63
CA VAL A 96 2.90 4.85 1.80
C VAL A 96 3.16 3.69 2.73
N ALA A 97 2.51 2.58 2.49
CA ALA A 97 2.63 1.38 3.29
C ALA A 97 2.97 0.18 2.42
N ASN A 98 3.66 -0.78 3.01
CA ASN A 98 3.80 -2.12 2.45
C ASN A 98 3.01 -3.09 3.31
N ILE A 99 2.35 -4.05 2.69
CA ILE A 99 1.73 -5.15 3.42
C ILE A 99 2.84 -5.98 4.04
N LEU A 100 2.85 -6.05 5.36
CA LEU A 100 3.70 -6.98 6.10
C LEU A 100 2.95 -8.29 6.27
N GLY A 101 3.44 -9.27 5.62
CA GLY A 101 2.81 -10.56 5.64
C GLY A 101 2.29 -10.89 4.27
N GLU A 102 1.14 -11.49 4.25
CA GLU A 102 0.44 -11.79 3.03
C GLU A 102 -0.17 -10.56 2.40
N PRO A 103 -0.12 -10.47 1.10
CA PRO A 103 -1.03 -9.59 0.43
C PRO A 103 -2.46 -10.09 0.70
N PHE A 104 -3.18 -9.43 1.57
CA PHE A 104 -4.62 -9.50 1.53
C PHE A 104 -5.09 -8.62 0.36
N PRO A 105 -6.22 -8.94 -0.26
CA PRO A 105 -6.70 -8.19 -1.41
C PRO A 105 -6.98 -6.75 -0.98
N VAL A 106 -5.99 -5.89 -1.21
CA VAL A 106 -6.09 -4.46 -1.02
C VAL A 106 -6.17 -3.87 -2.41
N GLU A 107 -7.31 -3.34 -2.71
CA GLU A 107 -7.53 -2.61 -3.94
C GLU A 107 -7.55 -1.11 -3.62
N ARG A 108 -7.35 -0.32 -4.63
CA ARG A 108 -7.58 1.10 -4.53
C ARG A 108 -9.02 1.38 -4.09
N GLY A 109 -9.20 2.24 -3.10
CA GLY A 109 -10.51 2.53 -2.50
C GLY A 109 -10.86 1.63 -1.31
N SER A 110 -10.07 0.60 -1.02
CA SER A 110 -10.26 -0.21 0.19
C SER A 110 -10.21 0.69 1.41
N GLN A 111 -11.21 0.58 2.26
CA GLN A 111 -11.23 1.19 3.58
C GLN A 111 -10.66 0.19 4.57
N LEU A 112 -9.66 0.61 5.28
CA LEU A 112 -8.98 -0.19 6.28
C LEU A 112 -8.85 0.67 7.53
N TYR A 113 -8.81 0.04 8.68
CA TYR A 113 -8.55 0.74 9.92
C TYR A 113 -7.17 0.36 10.41
N VAL A 114 -6.34 1.35 10.68
CA VAL A 114 -5.01 1.14 11.25
C VAL A 114 -5.06 1.29 12.75
N GLY A 115 -4.56 0.28 13.46
CA GLY A 115 -4.44 0.30 14.92
C GLY A 115 -3.24 1.15 15.33
N LEU A 116 -3.49 2.22 16.07
CA LEU A 116 -2.48 3.12 16.58
C LEU A 116 -2.54 3.14 18.11
N PRO A 117 -1.41 3.30 18.81
CA PRO A 117 -1.41 3.51 20.25
C PRO A 117 -2.31 4.68 20.66
N LEU A 118 -3.16 4.46 21.65
CA LEU A 118 -4.17 5.43 22.10
C LEU A 118 -3.58 6.78 22.53
N ASP A 119 -2.38 6.77 23.10
CA ASP A 119 -1.62 7.96 23.47
C ASP A 119 -1.33 8.84 22.26
N ARG A 120 -0.98 8.26 21.13
CA ARG A 120 -0.68 9.00 19.90
C ARG A 120 -1.91 9.67 19.28
N VAL A 121 -3.05 8.99 19.31
CA VAL A 121 -4.31 9.56 18.80
C VAL A 121 -4.81 10.65 19.73
N ARG A 122 -4.62 10.52 21.04
CA ARG A 122 -4.92 11.57 22.02
C ARG A 122 -4.01 12.79 21.88
N GLU A 123 -2.71 12.60 21.65
CA GLU A 123 -1.80 13.72 21.42
C GLU A 123 -2.25 14.59 20.23
N VAL A 124 -2.69 13.97 19.12
CA VAL A 124 -3.21 14.68 17.95
C VAL A 124 -4.52 15.40 18.30
N SER A 125 -5.44 14.73 18.99
CA SER A 125 -6.74 15.30 19.37
C SER A 125 -6.61 16.43 20.41
N GLU A 126 -5.68 16.33 21.36
CA GLU A 126 -5.42 17.38 22.34
C GLU A 126 -4.74 18.60 21.70
N ALA A 127 -3.86 18.40 20.71
CA ALA A 127 -3.26 19.49 19.96
C ALA A 127 -4.31 20.28 19.16
N ASP A 128 -5.28 19.60 18.55
CA ASP A 128 -6.39 20.24 17.86
C ASP A 128 -7.33 21.00 18.81
N THR A 129 -7.64 20.42 19.97
CA THR A 129 -8.51 21.04 20.98
C THR A 129 -7.86 22.28 21.59
N LEU A 130 -6.55 22.27 21.83
CA LEU A 130 -5.82 23.44 22.32
C LEU A 130 -5.76 24.57 21.30
N SER A 131 -5.67 24.23 20.00
CA SER A 131 -5.75 25.23 18.93
C SER A 131 -7.12 25.91 18.87
N GLU A 132 -8.19 25.18 19.12
CA GLU A 132 -9.57 25.70 19.08
C GLU A 132 -9.90 26.58 20.30
N VAL A 133 -9.39 26.22 21.49
CA VAL A 133 -9.59 27.00 22.72
C VAL A 133 -8.76 28.30 22.73
N LEU A 134 -7.58 28.30 22.12
CA LEU A 134 -6.75 29.52 22.02
C LEU A 134 -7.21 30.50 20.92
N GLY A 135 -8.03 30.04 19.98
CA GLY A 135 -8.59 30.86 18.92
C GLY A 135 -9.77 31.76 19.33
N THR A 136 -10.36 31.58 20.51
CA THR A 136 -11.63 32.23 20.91
C THR A 136 -11.47 33.45 21.83
N GLU A 137 -10.27 33.80 22.31
CA GLU A 137 -10.06 34.93 23.22
C GLU A 137 -9.05 36.00 22.74
N ALA A 138 -9.04 36.38 21.49
CA ALA A 138 -8.24 37.51 21.03
C ALA A 138 -9.12 38.64 20.44
N GLY A 139 -9.96 39.23 21.25
CA GLY A 139 -10.54 40.55 21.02
C GLY A 139 -9.68 41.65 21.57
N ALA A 140 -9.27 42.59 20.69
CA ALA A 140 -8.81 43.95 20.92
C ALA A 140 -7.36 44.21 21.39
N GLY A 141 -6.56 44.77 20.49
CA GLY A 141 -5.46 45.68 20.77
C GLY A 141 -4.28 45.53 19.79
N PRO A 142 -3.76 46.63 19.18
CA PRO A 142 -2.58 46.57 18.30
C PRO A 142 -1.33 46.41 19.18
N GLY A 143 -1.01 45.18 19.54
CA GLY A 143 0.20 44.83 20.23
C GLY A 143 1.23 44.29 19.27
N VAL A 144 2.40 44.89 19.28
CA VAL A 144 3.63 44.51 18.60
C VAL A 144 3.81 42.98 18.65
N ALA A 145 3.84 42.34 17.49
CA ALA A 145 4.12 40.90 17.37
C ALA A 145 5.50 40.59 17.97
N ARG A 146 5.53 40.11 19.20
CA ARG A 146 6.70 39.42 19.75
C ARG A 146 6.75 38.07 19.05
N GLY A 147 7.88 37.80 18.38
CA GLY A 147 8.15 36.49 17.81
C GLY A 147 7.94 35.40 18.88
N ALA A 148 7.18 34.37 18.53
CA ALA A 148 6.97 33.21 19.39
C ALA A 148 8.33 32.69 19.84
N SER A 149 8.54 32.62 21.14
CA SER A 149 9.79 32.13 21.72
C SER A 149 9.91 30.63 21.46
N ASP A 150 11.12 30.13 21.25
CA ASP A 150 11.40 28.69 21.06
C ASP A 150 10.92 27.79 22.22
N ALA A 151 10.44 28.40 23.31
CA ALA A 151 9.89 27.71 24.50
C ALA A 151 8.50 27.09 24.29
N GLU A 152 7.76 27.45 23.24
CA GLU A 152 6.42 26.90 22.93
C GLU A 152 6.48 25.68 21.99
N ARG A 153 7.67 25.28 21.55
CA ARG A 153 7.85 24.11 20.70
C ARG A 153 8.11 22.88 21.55
N GLY A 154 7.31 21.85 21.36
CA GLY A 154 7.59 20.55 21.97
C GLY A 154 8.99 20.04 21.61
N PRO A 155 9.52 19.03 22.30
CA PRO A 155 10.84 18.48 22.03
C PRO A 155 10.95 18.00 20.59
N THR A 156 12.13 18.13 19.99
CA THR A 156 12.43 17.49 18.71
C THR A 156 12.32 15.98 18.87
N ILE A 157 11.46 15.37 18.08
CA ILE A 157 11.18 13.94 18.12
C ILE A 157 11.72 13.31 16.83
N PHE A 158 12.58 12.31 16.98
CA PHE A 158 12.98 11.43 15.89
C PHE A 158 12.45 10.04 16.14
N HIS A 159 11.86 9.46 15.12
CA HIS A 159 11.50 8.05 15.10
C HIS A 159 11.79 7.50 13.71
N GLY A 160 12.03 6.21 13.66
CA GLY A 160 12.42 5.61 12.43
C GLY A 160 12.53 4.10 12.50
N ARG A 161 12.91 3.52 11.38
CA ARG A 161 13.16 2.09 11.22
C ARG A 161 14.33 1.83 10.32
N VAL A 162 15.11 0.87 10.71
CA VAL A 162 16.15 0.26 9.88
C VAL A 162 15.80 -1.18 9.63
N SER A 163 15.93 -1.65 8.39
CA SER A 163 15.83 -3.06 8.06
C SER A 163 16.97 -3.53 7.16
N ALA A 164 17.36 -4.79 7.35
CA ALA A 164 18.19 -5.54 6.44
C ALA A 164 17.40 -6.76 5.97
N ASP A 165 17.25 -6.90 4.67
CA ASP A 165 16.50 -7.95 4.04
C ASP A 165 17.43 -8.75 3.11
N TYR A 166 17.20 -10.04 3.00
CA TYR A 166 17.85 -10.88 2.03
C TYR A 166 16.81 -11.72 1.29
N GLU A 167 16.82 -11.64 -0.01
CA GLU A 167 15.96 -12.44 -0.87
C GLU A 167 16.82 -13.31 -1.79
N SER A 168 16.50 -14.59 -1.86
CA SER A 168 17.04 -15.52 -2.85
C SER A 168 15.89 -16.12 -3.64
N PHE A 169 15.95 -15.99 -4.95
CA PHE A 169 14.94 -16.48 -5.88
C PHE A 169 15.60 -17.35 -6.92
N ARG A 170 15.20 -18.62 -6.98
CA ARG A 170 15.66 -19.59 -7.99
C ARG A 170 14.51 -19.94 -8.91
N THR A 171 14.73 -19.78 -10.19
CA THR A 171 13.82 -20.20 -11.26
C THR A 171 14.44 -21.33 -12.03
N VAL A 172 13.65 -22.33 -12.35
CA VAL A 172 14.00 -23.45 -13.23
C VAL A 172 12.98 -23.49 -14.34
N THR A 173 13.44 -23.29 -15.56
CA THR A 173 12.62 -23.40 -16.77
C THR A 173 13.01 -24.65 -17.51
N ARG A 174 12.02 -25.44 -17.91
CA ARG A 174 12.19 -26.64 -18.71
C ARG A 174 11.52 -26.43 -20.06
N TRP A 175 12.16 -26.92 -21.10
CA TRP A 175 11.64 -26.83 -22.48
C TRP A 175 12.06 -28.03 -23.32
N GLY A 176 11.37 -28.25 -24.43
CA GLY A 176 11.52 -29.38 -25.32
C GLY A 176 10.57 -30.53 -24.99
N GLU A 177 10.38 -31.42 -25.96
CA GLU A 177 9.62 -32.64 -25.75
C GLU A 177 10.31 -33.46 -24.65
N ASP A 178 9.53 -33.92 -23.66
CA ASP A 178 10.00 -34.64 -22.47
C ASP A 178 10.92 -33.83 -21.52
N ALA A 179 10.87 -32.49 -21.54
CA ALA A 179 11.66 -31.61 -20.66
C ALA A 179 13.19 -31.89 -20.70
N GLN A 180 13.72 -32.15 -21.89
CA GLN A 180 15.12 -32.54 -22.08
C GLN A 180 16.13 -31.41 -21.84
N ALA A 181 15.69 -30.14 -21.90
CA ALA A 181 16.53 -29.00 -21.60
C ALA A 181 16.04 -28.29 -20.32
N GLU A 182 16.97 -27.97 -19.44
CA GLU A 182 16.71 -27.26 -18.19
C GLU A 182 17.67 -26.07 -18.06
N SER A 183 17.13 -24.90 -17.69
CA SER A 183 17.93 -23.77 -17.28
C SER A 183 17.53 -23.34 -15.86
N ALA A 184 18.50 -23.24 -15.00
CA ALA A 184 18.32 -22.79 -13.63
C ALA A 184 19.03 -21.44 -13.43
N ARG A 185 18.30 -20.46 -12.93
CA ARG A 185 18.85 -19.15 -12.56
C ARG A 185 18.53 -18.84 -11.11
N THR A 186 19.53 -18.34 -10.40
CA THR A 186 19.36 -17.88 -9.02
C THR A 186 19.69 -16.40 -8.95
N PHE A 187 18.80 -15.63 -8.37
CA PHE A 187 19.01 -14.23 -8.05
C PHE A 187 19.07 -14.09 -6.53
N SER A 188 20.01 -13.28 -6.06
CA SER A 188 20.13 -12.92 -4.66
C SER A 188 20.12 -11.42 -4.52
N THR A 189 19.34 -10.90 -3.59
CA THR A 189 19.14 -9.46 -3.45
C THR A 189 19.17 -9.05 -1.98
N PRO A 190 20.37 -8.83 -1.40
CA PRO A 190 20.46 -8.10 -0.14
C PRO A 190 19.91 -6.69 -0.32
N THR A 191 19.14 -6.25 0.66
CA THR A 191 18.49 -4.93 0.66
C THR A 191 18.63 -4.29 2.04
N PHE A 192 19.01 -3.03 2.06
CA PHE A 192 18.99 -2.19 3.25
C PHE A 192 17.93 -1.10 3.08
N ARG A 193 17.15 -0.84 4.14
CA ARG A 193 16.14 0.23 4.14
C ARG A 193 16.31 1.07 5.39
N LEU A 194 16.21 2.38 5.19
CA LEU A 194 16.12 3.38 6.23
C LEU A 194 14.85 4.19 6.02
N GLN A 195 14.07 4.31 7.07
CA GLN A 195 12.92 5.20 7.14
C GLN A 195 13.01 5.98 8.43
N ALA A 196 12.89 7.30 8.36
CA ALA A 196 12.91 8.14 9.53
C ALA A 196 12.04 9.37 9.33
N GLN A 197 11.50 9.88 10.41
CA GLN A 197 10.79 11.13 10.47
C GLN A 197 11.28 11.92 11.68
N GLY A 198 11.62 13.18 11.45
CA GLY A 198 11.91 14.16 12.48
C GLY A 198 10.77 15.17 12.54
N ARG A 199 10.30 15.50 13.73
CA ARG A 199 9.29 16.53 13.97
C ARG A 199 9.85 17.58 14.92
N ASN A 200 9.27 18.77 14.87
CA ASN A 200 9.69 19.91 15.70
C ASN A 200 11.19 20.21 15.58
N LEU A 201 11.72 20.09 14.36
CA LEU A 201 13.10 20.51 14.07
C LEU A 201 13.25 22.02 14.27
N PRO A 202 14.50 22.53 14.46
CA PRO A 202 14.76 23.96 14.53
C PRO A 202 14.05 24.71 13.39
N GLY A 203 13.35 25.79 13.73
CA GLY A 203 12.51 26.52 12.78
C GLY A 203 11.11 25.94 12.56
N GLY A 204 10.69 24.88 13.27
CA GLY A 204 9.37 24.25 13.14
C GLY A 204 9.23 23.42 11.88
N PHE A 205 10.31 22.85 11.40
CA PHE A 205 10.33 21.94 10.28
C PHE A 205 10.04 20.50 10.70
N SER A 206 9.51 19.73 9.77
CA SER A 206 9.46 18.26 9.80
C SER A 206 10.27 17.70 8.65
N LEU A 207 10.96 16.58 8.87
CA LEU A 207 11.77 15.90 7.86
C LEU A 207 11.28 14.48 7.72
N GLY A 208 10.91 14.07 6.50
CA GLY A 208 10.61 12.69 6.13
C GLY A 208 11.73 12.10 5.27
N THR A 209 12.20 10.89 5.58
CA THR A 209 13.17 10.19 4.73
C THR A 209 12.80 8.72 4.58
N GLY A 210 12.89 8.21 3.36
CA GLY A 210 12.69 6.80 3.01
C GLY A 210 13.68 6.41 1.92
N ILE A 211 14.68 5.58 2.27
CA ILE A 211 15.75 5.16 1.37
C ILE A 211 15.84 3.64 1.36
N ARG A 212 16.01 3.07 0.18
CA ARG A 212 16.30 1.65 -0.03
C ARG A 212 17.56 1.51 -0.87
N VAL A 213 18.47 0.69 -0.45
CA VAL A 213 19.64 0.26 -1.23
C VAL A 213 19.52 -1.24 -1.42
N SER A 214 19.57 -1.70 -2.65
CA SER A 214 19.55 -3.12 -2.99
C SER A 214 20.67 -3.47 -3.95
N HIS A 215 21.25 -4.65 -3.77
CA HIS A 215 22.29 -5.19 -4.64
C HIS A 215 21.81 -6.52 -5.21
N ARG A 216 21.51 -6.56 -6.49
CA ARG A 216 21.05 -7.77 -7.17
C ARG A 216 22.22 -8.50 -7.80
N MET A 217 22.38 -9.75 -7.44
CA MET A 217 23.35 -10.69 -7.99
C MET A 217 22.62 -11.81 -8.72
N SER A 218 23.22 -12.34 -9.79
CA SER A 218 22.72 -13.49 -10.52
C SER A 218 23.76 -14.59 -10.53
N SER A 219 23.31 -15.85 -10.52
CA SER A 219 24.18 -17.00 -10.81
C SER A 219 24.58 -17.11 -12.27
N ASP A 220 23.90 -16.37 -13.14
CA ASP A 220 24.21 -16.31 -14.57
C ASP A 220 25.30 -15.27 -14.79
N SER A 221 26.45 -15.68 -15.33
CA SER A 221 27.61 -14.82 -15.59
C SER A 221 27.34 -13.73 -16.62
N ILE A 222 26.29 -13.87 -17.42
CA ILE A 222 25.88 -12.88 -18.43
C ILE A 222 25.18 -11.69 -17.76
N VAL A 223 24.55 -11.91 -16.61
CA VAL A 223 23.80 -10.87 -15.88
C VAL A 223 24.72 -10.17 -14.89
N GLN A 224 25.13 -8.96 -15.23
CA GLN A 224 25.95 -8.14 -14.34
C GLN A 224 25.24 -7.83 -13.02
N PRO A 225 25.96 -7.85 -11.88
CA PRO A 225 25.42 -7.37 -10.62
C PRO A 225 24.99 -5.90 -10.74
N VAL A 226 23.83 -5.58 -10.16
CA VAL A 226 23.27 -4.22 -10.20
C VAL A 226 23.00 -3.75 -8.78
N THR A 227 23.63 -2.64 -8.42
CA THR A 227 23.28 -1.90 -7.20
C THR A 227 22.28 -0.82 -7.56
N SER A 228 21.17 -0.78 -6.87
CA SER A 228 20.16 0.26 -7.02
C SER A 228 19.87 0.94 -5.69
N THR A 229 19.79 2.27 -5.74
CA THR A 229 19.44 3.11 -4.58
C THR A 229 18.11 3.80 -4.90
N ARG A 230 17.09 3.59 -4.11
CA ARG A 230 15.78 4.23 -4.26
C ARG A 230 15.50 5.17 -3.10
N ILE A 231 15.29 6.43 -3.44
CA ILE A 231 14.81 7.45 -2.51
C ILE A 231 13.30 7.56 -2.72
N TYR A 232 12.52 7.04 -1.78
CA TYR A 232 11.06 7.14 -1.83
C TYR A 232 10.59 8.49 -1.32
N GLN A 233 11.24 8.98 -0.28
CA GLN A 233 10.93 10.25 0.35
C GLN A 233 12.22 10.91 0.83
N LEU A 234 12.31 12.19 0.61
CA LEU A 234 13.27 13.10 1.22
C LEU A 234 12.59 14.47 1.25
N ASP A 235 11.68 14.64 2.19
CA ASP A 235 10.75 15.75 2.27
C ASP A 235 11.03 16.60 3.50
N LEU A 236 11.18 17.90 3.28
CA LEU A 236 11.22 18.92 4.32
C LEU A 236 9.88 19.66 4.28
N GLU A 237 9.08 19.49 5.32
CA GLU A 237 7.78 20.12 5.46
C GLU A 237 7.82 21.22 6.51
N LYS A 238 7.06 22.30 6.28
CA LYS A 238 6.80 23.33 7.26
C LYS A 238 5.38 23.86 7.15
N ARG A 239 4.68 23.81 8.28
CA ARG A 239 3.41 24.53 8.48
C ARG A 239 3.66 25.77 9.30
N PHE A 240 3.17 26.91 8.82
CA PHE A 240 3.29 28.17 9.50
C PHE A 240 2.06 28.39 10.38
N GLN A 241 2.28 28.53 11.68
CA GLN A 241 1.17 28.66 12.65
C GLN A 241 0.40 29.99 12.54
N GLN A 242 1.08 31.06 12.11
CA GLN A 242 0.49 32.40 12.05
C GLN A 242 -0.19 32.71 10.73
N VAL A 243 0.09 31.97 9.68
CA VAL A 243 -0.44 32.12 8.34
C VAL A 243 -0.82 30.72 7.85
N PRO A 244 -1.99 30.53 7.28
CA PRO A 244 -2.39 29.21 6.76
C PRO A 244 -1.57 28.86 5.51
N LEU A 245 -0.29 28.61 5.72
CA LEU A 245 0.71 28.35 4.69
C LEU A 245 1.44 27.05 5.01
N GLU A 246 1.54 26.15 4.04
CA GLU A 246 2.26 24.91 4.11
C GLU A 246 3.25 24.79 2.96
N LEU A 247 4.46 24.34 3.27
CA LEU A 247 5.58 24.22 2.35
C LEU A 247 6.12 22.80 2.39
N HIS A 248 6.32 22.18 1.21
CA HIS A 248 7.07 20.94 1.04
C HIS A 248 8.24 21.16 0.09
N LEU A 249 9.40 20.62 0.42
CA LEU A 249 10.61 20.73 -0.40
C LEU A 249 11.33 19.38 -0.45
N GLY A 250 11.67 18.91 -1.63
CA GLY A 250 12.42 17.67 -1.86
C GLY A 250 11.64 16.63 -2.62
N ARG A 251 11.77 15.36 -2.23
CA ARG A 251 10.99 14.26 -2.81
C ARG A 251 9.82 13.91 -1.91
N PHE A 252 8.62 14.15 -2.39
CA PHE A 252 7.37 13.90 -1.68
C PHE A 252 6.27 13.41 -2.61
N TYR A 253 5.26 12.77 -2.04
CA TYR A 253 3.98 12.53 -2.71
C TYR A 253 3.05 13.69 -2.39
N SER A 254 2.33 14.24 -3.39
CA SER A 254 1.40 15.36 -3.13
C SER A 254 0.33 14.94 -2.12
N PRO A 255 0.21 15.61 -0.97
CA PRO A 255 -0.80 15.27 0.03
C PRO A 255 -2.18 15.87 -0.30
N PHE A 256 -2.27 16.81 -1.24
CA PHE A 256 -3.46 17.60 -1.49
C PHE A 256 -4.19 17.22 -2.76
N ASP A 257 -3.57 16.45 -3.65
CA ASP A 257 -4.19 16.07 -4.91
C ASP A 257 -3.83 14.64 -5.32
N ASP A 258 -4.76 13.98 -6.00
CA ASP A 258 -4.63 12.60 -6.46
C ASP A 258 -3.99 12.47 -7.86
N LEU A 259 -3.88 13.59 -8.61
CA LEU A 259 -3.46 13.55 -10.00
C LEU A 259 -1.95 13.65 -10.13
N SER A 260 -1.31 14.50 -9.33
CA SER A 260 0.08 14.86 -9.54
C SER A 260 1.09 13.82 -9.03
N GLY A 261 0.75 13.01 -8.03
CA GLY A 261 1.61 11.93 -7.54
C GLY A 261 2.92 12.42 -6.91
N PHE A 262 4.04 11.76 -7.25
CA PHE A 262 5.35 12.08 -6.70
C PHE A 262 6.00 13.30 -7.35
N TRP A 263 6.79 14.03 -6.55
CA TRP A 263 7.54 15.21 -6.91
C TRP A 263 8.98 15.14 -6.46
N ASP A 264 9.87 15.66 -7.28
CA ASP A 264 11.19 16.17 -6.90
C ASP A 264 11.13 17.70 -7.03
N GLY A 265 10.74 18.41 -5.98
CA GLY A 265 10.45 19.82 -6.14
C GLY A 265 10.00 20.56 -4.90
N LEU A 266 9.20 21.57 -5.15
CA LEU A 266 8.60 22.49 -4.19
C LEU A 266 7.08 22.46 -4.32
N LEU A 267 6.37 22.39 -3.19
CA LEU A 267 4.93 22.59 -3.12
C LEU A 267 4.64 23.69 -2.10
N LEU A 268 3.76 24.58 -2.45
CA LEU A 268 3.25 25.65 -1.60
C LEU A 268 1.73 25.56 -1.57
N ARG A 269 1.15 25.49 -0.38
CA ARG A 269 -0.30 25.54 -0.16
C ARG A 269 -0.65 26.70 0.74
N VAL A 270 -1.73 27.40 0.42
CA VAL A 270 -2.29 28.51 1.18
C VAL A 270 -3.76 28.27 1.41
N GLY A 271 -4.23 28.57 2.59
CA GLY A 271 -5.63 28.45 3.00
C GLY A 271 -5.80 27.55 4.23
N PRO A 272 -6.93 27.70 4.93
CA PRO A 272 -7.28 26.84 6.06
C PRO A 272 -7.47 25.38 5.58
N ASP A 273 -7.55 24.43 6.52
CA ASP A 273 -7.72 23.01 6.20
C ASP A 273 -9.02 22.75 5.44
N ALA A 274 -10.09 23.48 5.75
CA ALA A 274 -11.37 23.34 5.07
C ALA A 274 -11.34 23.71 3.58
N LEU A 275 -10.46 24.64 3.16
CA LEU A 275 -10.33 25.08 1.77
C LEU A 275 -8.95 25.67 1.52
N GLY A 276 -8.17 25.04 0.69
CA GLY A 276 -6.84 25.47 0.31
C GLY A 276 -6.65 25.60 -1.19
N ALA A 277 -5.63 26.34 -1.55
CA ALA A 277 -5.14 26.42 -2.92
C ALA A 277 -3.62 26.26 -2.91
N GLY A 278 -3.06 25.65 -3.93
CA GLY A 278 -1.63 25.48 -3.97
C GLY A 278 -1.06 25.30 -5.37
N VAL A 279 0.26 25.36 -5.41
CA VAL A 279 1.04 25.13 -6.61
C VAL A 279 2.19 24.21 -6.27
N ALA A 280 2.57 23.35 -7.22
CA ALA A 280 3.79 22.57 -7.12
C ALA A 280 4.60 22.73 -8.40
N VAL A 281 5.92 22.82 -8.24
CA VAL A 281 6.88 22.92 -9.34
C VAL A 281 8.09 22.04 -9.04
N GLY A 282 8.61 21.41 -10.08
CA GLY A 282 9.76 20.50 -9.94
C GLY A 282 9.84 19.54 -11.09
N PHE A 283 10.11 18.30 -10.76
CA PHE A 283 10.32 17.23 -11.74
C PHE A 283 9.53 15.99 -11.33
N GLU A 284 9.19 15.16 -12.31
CA GLU A 284 8.67 13.82 -12.08
C GLU A 284 9.83 12.88 -11.76
N PRO A 285 9.81 12.17 -10.62
CA PRO A 285 10.86 11.22 -10.28
C PRO A 285 11.01 10.11 -11.32
N ARG A 286 12.23 9.75 -11.67
CA ARG A 286 12.50 8.60 -12.53
C ARG A 286 12.35 7.30 -11.76
N TRP A 287 11.49 6.40 -12.23
CA TRP A 287 11.29 5.09 -11.60
C TRP A 287 12.41 4.08 -11.91
N SER A 288 13.15 4.29 -13.00
CA SER A 288 14.23 3.39 -13.42
C SER A 288 15.60 3.76 -12.85
N ASN A 289 15.79 5.01 -12.44
CA ASN A 289 17.07 5.55 -12.01
C ASN A 289 16.86 6.49 -10.83
N GLU A 290 16.67 5.99 -9.75
CA GLU A 290 16.23 6.32 -8.42
C GLU A 290 16.85 7.59 -7.78
N GLY A 291 17.63 8.35 -8.55
CA GLY A 291 18.12 9.68 -8.22
C GLY A 291 17.09 10.77 -8.50
N PHE A 292 17.40 11.99 -8.10
CA PHE A 292 16.63 13.17 -8.48
C PHE A 292 16.70 13.35 -10.00
N GLY A 293 15.53 13.32 -10.65
CA GLY A 293 15.42 13.51 -12.10
C GLY A 293 15.32 14.99 -12.45
N SER A 294 15.88 15.40 -13.60
CA SER A 294 15.71 16.74 -14.14
C SER A 294 15.15 16.80 -15.57
N ASP A 295 14.78 15.64 -16.10
CA ASP A 295 14.40 15.53 -17.53
C ASP A 295 12.93 15.73 -17.78
N ARG A 296 12.10 15.62 -16.72
CA ARG A 296 10.65 15.75 -16.81
C ARG A 296 10.15 16.88 -15.94
N PRO A 297 10.35 18.15 -16.37
CA PRO A 297 9.77 19.29 -15.68
C PRO A 297 8.27 19.08 -15.48
N LYS A 298 7.80 19.36 -14.30
CA LYS A 298 6.44 19.12 -13.85
C LYS A 298 5.92 20.33 -13.08
N MET A 299 4.69 20.70 -13.34
CA MET A 299 4.00 21.76 -12.61
C MET A 299 2.55 21.35 -12.34
N SER A 300 2.01 21.74 -11.21
CA SER A 300 0.58 21.63 -10.94
C SER A 300 0.06 22.85 -10.19
N GLY A 301 -1.23 23.12 -10.39
CA GLY A 301 -2.02 24.00 -9.55
C GLY A 301 -3.21 23.22 -9.03
N PHE A 302 -3.59 23.40 -7.76
CA PHE A 302 -4.70 22.67 -7.17
C PHE A 302 -5.52 23.53 -6.22
N LEU A 303 -6.78 23.14 -6.09
CA LEU A 303 -7.67 23.53 -5.01
C LEU A 303 -8.00 22.27 -4.22
N ASP A 304 -7.87 22.32 -2.92
CA ASP A 304 -8.25 21.22 -2.02
C ASP A 304 -9.31 21.70 -1.03
N PHE A 305 -10.18 20.79 -0.64
CA PHE A 305 -11.20 21.05 0.36
C PHE A 305 -11.38 19.82 1.24
N ASP A 306 -11.61 20.08 2.53
CA ASP A 306 -11.83 19.06 3.55
C ASP A 306 -12.76 19.61 4.61
N VAL A 307 -14.03 19.16 4.57
CA VAL A 307 -15.08 19.62 5.47
C VAL A 307 -15.63 18.42 6.22
N GLY A 308 -15.11 18.21 7.42
CA GLY A 308 -15.53 17.14 8.32
C GLY A 308 -16.63 17.55 9.27
N GLY A 309 -17.51 16.61 9.60
CA GLY A 309 -18.56 16.76 10.61
C GLY A 309 -19.10 15.39 11.02
N GLU A 310 -19.83 15.33 12.12
CA GLU A 310 -20.35 14.06 12.69
C GLU A 310 -21.21 13.25 11.71
N THR A 311 -21.94 13.90 10.82
CA THR A 311 -22.88 13.24 9.90
C THR A 311 -22.44 13.29 8.45
N LEU A 312 -21.62 14.25 8.08
CA LEU A 312 -21.15 14.48 6.72
C LEU A 312 -19.65 14.78 6.75
N ASP A 313 -18.89 14.01 6.01
CA ASP A 313 -17.48 14.23 5.73
C ASP A 313 -17.34 14.38 4.20
N TYR A 314 -16.80 15.51 3.74
CA TYR A 314 -16.67 15.83 2.34
C TYR A 314 -15.29 16.37 2.04
N SER A 315 -14.50 15.66 1.25
CA SER A 315 -13.15 16.06 0.89
C SER A 315 -12.87 15.85 -0.60
N GLY A 316 -11.90 16.57 -1.12
CA GLY A 316 -11.48 16.39 -2.50
C GLY A 316 -10.52 17.46 -2.99
N SER A 317 -10.20 17.36 -4.30
CA SER A 317 -9.32 18.30 -4.98
C SER A 317 -9.67 18.45 -6.45
N LEU A 318 -9.44 19.65 -6.96
CA LEU A 318 -9.40 19.97 -8.38
C LEU A 318 -7.95 20.31 -8.74
N THR A 319 -7.36 19.60 -9.69
CA THR A 319 -5.94 19.71 -10.03
C THR A 319 -5.77 19.95 -11.52
N PHE A 320 -4.89 20.87 -11.87
CA PHE A 320 -4.31 21.03 -13.19
C PHE A 320 -2.87 20.55 -13.15
N LEU A 321 -2.46 19.70 -14.11
CA LEU A 321 -1.14 19.10 -14.19
C LEU A 321 -0.52 19.32 -15.57
N GLY A 322 0.74 19.74 -15.61
CA GLY A 322 1.59 19.81 -16.79
C GLY A 322 2.90 19.05 -16.57
N ILE A 323 3.26 18.17 -17.49
CA ILE A 323 4.56 17.48 -17.55
C ILE A 323 5.14 17.68 -18.94
N ARG A 324 6.39 18.17 -19.04
CA ARG A 324 7.07 18.45 -20.30
C ARG A 324 8.43 17.77 -20.34
N PRO A 325 8.52 16.52 -20.79
CA PRO A 325 9.79 15.82 -20.92
C PRO A 325 10.74 16.51 -21.89
N ARG A 326 12.04 16.51 -21.58
CA ARG A 326 13.09 17.06 -22.44
C ARG A 326 13.64 16.06 -23.45
N ASP A 327 13.36 14.78 -23.24
CA ASP A 327 13.92 13.64 -23.95
C ASP A 327 13.08 13.17 -25.16
N GLY A 328 12.19 14.04 -25.67
CA GLY A 328 11.31 13.69 -26.79
C GLY A 328 10.16 12.77 -26.41
N LEU A 329 9.95 12.52 -25.12
CA LEU A 329 8.79 11.81 -24.62
C LEU A 329 7.53 12.69 -24.70
N ARG A 330 6.40 12.07 -24.52
CA ARG A 330 5.10 12.72 -24.63
C ARG A 330 4.84 13.74 -23.51
N ASP A 331 4.49 14.96 -23.88
CA ASP A 331 3.95 15.95 -22.96
C ASP A 331 2.60 15.47 -22.40
N ARG A 332 2.37 15.74 -21.13
CA ARG A 332 1.07 15.50 -20.50
C ARG A 332 0.50 16.81 -19.96
N THR A 333 -0.71 17.11 -20.36
CA THR A 333 -1.51 18.16 -19.75
C THR A 333 -2.84 17.54 -19.33
N ALA A 334 -3.17 17.63 -18.06
CA ALA A 334 -4.35 16.97 -17.51
C ALA A 334 -5.07 17.85 -16.49
N VAL A 335 -6.37 17.64 -16.39
CA VAL A 335 -7.22 18.17 -15.32
C VAL A 335 -7.85 17.00 -14.59
N GLY A 336 -7.79 17.01 -13.28
CA GLY A 336 -8.37 15.98 -12.42
C GLY A 336 -9.29 16.56 -11.37
N LEU A 337 -10.40 15.89 -11.12
CA LEU A 337 -11.29 16.12 -9.99
C LEU A 337 -11.35 14.83 -9.18
N SER A 338 -11.01 14.92 -7.90
CA SER A 338 -11.18 13.85 -6.94
C SER A 338 -12.06 14.33 -5.81
N GLN A 339 -13.06 13.55 -5.43
CA GLN A 339 -13.91 13.89 -4.30
C GLN A 339 -14.37 12.64 -3.57
N ARG A 340 -14.59 12.78 -2.28
CA ARG A 340 -15.11 11.77 -1.38
C ARG A 340 -16.18 12.37 -0.51
N VAL A 341 -17.26 11.64 -0.38
CA VAL A 341 -18.38 11.99 0.50
C VAL A 341 -18.65 10.80 1.40
N ARG A 342 -18.75 11.04 2.70
CA ARG A 342 -19.24 10.08 3.67
C ARG A 342 -20.47 10.66 4.37
N VAL A 343 -21.55 9.91 4.40
CA VAL A 343 -22.80 10.26 5.08
C VAL A 343 -23.22 9.09 5.95
N GLY A 344 -23.03 9.23 7.25
CA GLY A 344 -23.32 8.17 8.21
C GLY A 344 -22.58 6.86 7.83
N ARG A 345 -23.36 5.84 7.43
CA ARG A 345 -22.85 4.50 7.08
C ARG A 345 -22.52 4.30 5.60
N ALA A 346 -22.68 5.34 4.80
CA ALA A 346 -22.40 5.29 3.37
C ALA A 346 -21.22 6.18 3.01
N TRP A 347 -20.40 5.75 2.05
CA TRP A 347 -19.43 6.62 1.42
C TRP A 347 -19.45 6.45 -0.09
N LEU A 348 -19.05 7.52 -0.78
CA LEU A 348 -18.89 7.56 -2.22
C LEU A 348 -17.58 8.29 -2.55
N ARG A 349 -16.76 7.72 -3.42
CA ARG A 349 -15.60 8.35 -4.02
C ARG A 349 -15.80 8.49 -5.50
N GLN A 350 -15.45 9.64 -6.03
CA GLN A 350 -15.43 9.93 -7.45
C GLN A 350 -14.07 10.45 -7.86
N ARG A 351 -13.61 10.04 -9.04
CA ARG A 351 -12.42 10.60 -9.69
C ARG A 351 -12.69 10.76 -11.18
N LEU A 352 -12.34 11.93 -11.70
CA LEU A 352 -12.39 12.26 -13.10
C LEU A 352 -11.00 12.75 -13.54
N GLU A 353 -10.54 12.29 -14.70
CA GLU A 353 -9.30 12.79 -15.32
C GLU A 353 -9.57 13.03 -16.80
N VAL A 354 -9.15 14.20 -17.25
CA VAL A 354 -9.23 14.62 -18.65
C VAL A 354 -7.82 15.02 -19.08
N ASP A 355 -7.29 14.35 -20.07
CA ASP A 355 -5.95 14.62 -20.63
C ASP A 355 -6.10 15.28 -21.99
N ARG A 356 -5.23 16.25 -22.26
CA ARG A 356 -5.11 16.85 -23.58
C ARG A 356 -4.34 15.91 -24.49
N ASP A 357 -4.84 15.69 -25.70
CA ASP A 357 -4.09 14.93 -26.69
C ASP A 357 -2.86 15.74 -27.16
N PRO A 358 -1.64 15.22 -27.05
CA PRO A 358 -0.44 15.93 -27.49
C PRO A 358 -0.36 16.14 -29.01
N SER A 359 -0.98 15.25 -29.79
CA SER A 359 -1.02 15.32 -31.25
C SER A 359 -2.10 16.28 -31.77
N GLY A 360 -3.00 16.73 -30.87
CA GLY A 360 -4.14 17.57 -31.20
C GLY A 360 -4.46 18.60 -30.11
N SER A 361 -5.52 19.36 -30.35
CA SER A 361 -6.07 20.29 -29.36
C SER A 361 -7.20 19.69 -28.52
N GLU A 362 -7.53 18.43 -28.74
CA GLU A 362 -8.68 17.78 -28.13
C GLU A 362 -8.41 17.32 -26.70
N TRP A 363 -9.42 17.49 -25.86
CA TRP A 363 -9.42 16.96 -24.51
C TRP A 363 -10.14 15.63 -24.47
N ASN A 364 -9.49 14.61 -23.95
CA ASN A 364 -10.02 13.26 -23.87
C ASN A 364 -10.24 12.88 -22.41
N LEU A 365 -11.43 12.33 -22.14
CA LEU A 365 -11.72 11.74 -20.86
C LEU A 365 -10.93 10.43 -20.72
N THR A 366 -9.91 10.46 -19.86
CA THR A 366 -8.99 9.33 -19.68
C THR A 366 -9.33 8.47 -18.48
N ARG A 367 -10.05 9.03 -17.51
CA ARG A 367 -10.54 8.25 -16.35
C ARG A 367 -11.84 8.80 -15.79
N ILE A 368 -12.79 7.88 -15.56
CA ILE A 368 -13.89 8.05 -14.61
C ILE A 368 -13.83 6.88 -13.65
N GLN A 369 -13.93 7.16 -12.37
CA GLN A 369 -14.00 6.14 -11.33
C GLN A 369 -15.05 6.56 -10.31
N LEU A 370 -15.96 5.65 -10.02
CA LEU A 370 -16.98 5.77 -8.98
C LEU A 370 -16.86 4.54 -8.10
N GLU A 371 -16.73 4.73 -6.81
CA GLU A 371 -16.64 3.66 -5.82
C GLU A 371 -17.45 4.06 -4.60
N GLY A 372 -18.08 3.10 -3.95
CA GLY A 372 -18.83 3.37 -2.75
C GLY A 372 -19.18 2.13 -1.98
N SER A 373 -19.52 2.32 -0.73
CA SER A 373 -20.07 1.27 0.11
C SER A 373 -21.17 1.77 1.04
N LEU A 374 -21.93 0.82 1.54
CA LEU A 374 -22.99 1.03 2.50
C LEU A 374 -22.92 -0.06 3.57
N ALA A 375 -22.58 0.34 4.79
CA ALA A 375 -22.64 -0.57 5.92
C ALA A 375 -24.11 -0.84 6.29
N LEU A 376 -24.49 -2.11 6.21
CA LEU A 376 -25.81 -2.62 6.52
C LEU A 376 -25.91 -3.00 8.02
N VAL A 377 -26.78 -3.91 8.35
CA VAL A 377 -26.98 -4.38 9.71
C VAL A 377 -26.12 -5.63 9.98
N GLY A 378 -25.61 -5.79 11.21
CA GLY A 378 -24.97 -7.02 11.66
C GLY A 378 -23.58 -7.27 11.07
N GLY A 379 -22.83 -6.22 10.73
CA GLY A 379 -21.47 -6.35 10.19
C GLY A 379 -21.43 -6.71 8.70
N VAL A 380 -22.55 -6.56 8.00
CA VAL A 380 -22.62 -6.71 6.55
C VAL A 380 -22.40 -5.37 5.87
N GLU A 381 -21.58 -5.33 4.82
CA GLU A 381 -21.36 -4.17 3.97
C GLU A 381 -21.64 -4.55 2.52
N ALA A 382 -22.38 -3.70 1.82
CA ALA A 382 -22.53 -3.76 0.37
C ALA A 382 -21.56 -2.75 -0.24
N PHE A 383 -20.81 -3.17 -1.24
CA PHE A 383 -19.88 -2.28 -1.94
C PHE A 383 -20.04 -2.43 -3.45
N GLY A 384 -19.62 -1.38 -4.15
CA GLY A 384 -19.61 -1.40 -5.59
C GLY A 384 -18.74 -0.32 -6.18
N GLY A 385 -18.42 -0.49 -7.44
CA GLY A 385 -17.61 0.47 -8.16
C GLY A 385 -17.76 0.31 -9.65
N TRP A 386 -17.51 1.40 -10.36
CA TRP A 386 -17.41 1.42 -11.80
C TRP A 386 -16.27 2.33 -12.18
N ARG A 387 -15.40 1.85 -13.09
CA ARG A 387 -14.32 2.62 -13.65
C ARG A 387 -14.29 2.47 -15.16
N ARG A 388 -14.01 3.58 -15.82
CA ARG A 388 -13.74 3.69 -17.24
C ARG A 388 -12.42 4.42 -17.40
N TRP A 389 -11.47 3.84 -18.09
CA TRP A 389 -10.14 4.44 -18.24
C TRP A 389 -9.50 4.11 -19.58
N ARG A 390 -8.58 4.96 -19.98
CA ARG A 390 -7.66 4.75 -21.09
C ARG A 390 -6.24 4.79 -20.58
N TYR A 391 -5.40 3.98 -21.16
CA TYR A 391 -3.97 4.10 -20.93
C TYR A 391 -3.45 5.34 -21.67
N VAL A 392 -2.74 6.22 -20.96
CA VAL A 392 -2.05 7.38 -21.52
C VAL A 392 -0.56 7.00 -21.62
N PRO A 393 -0.05 6.67 -22.83
CA PRO A 393 1.35 6.30 -22.98
C PRO A 393 2.23 7.54 -22.80
N LEU A 394 3.08 7.53 -21.79
CA LEU A 394 4.02 8.61 -21.49
C LEU A 394 5.42 8.39 -22.07
N TRP A 395 5.63 7.23 -22.70
CA TRP A 395 6.95 6.73 -23.10
C TRP A 395 7.33 7.02 -24.53
N THR A 396 6.37 7.35 -25.39
CA THR A 396 6.59 7.64 -26.82
C THR A 396 5.69 8.77 -27.27
N GLN A 397 6.20 9.65 -28.14
CA GLN A 397 5.42 10.77 -28.66
C GLN A 397 4.27 10.31 -29.58
N ASP A 398 4.47 9.25 -30.33
CA ASP A 398 3.60 8.83 -31.43
C ASP A 398 2.57 7.75 -31.03
N ALA A 399 2.61 7.24 -29.80
CA ALA A 399 1.66 6.21 -29.41
C ALA A 399 0.26 6.83 -29.18
N PRO A 400 -0.78 6.31 -29.84
CA PRO A 400 -2.15 6.76 -29.58
C PRO A 400 -2.56 6.47 -28.14
N LEU A 401 -3.60 7.15 -27.67
CA LEU A 401 -4.25 6.76 -26.42
C LEU A 401 -4.69 5.30 -26.52
N GLY A 402 -4.47 4.54 -25.46
CA GLY A 402 -4.90 3.16 -25.39
C GLY A 402 -6.41 3.00 -25.55
N PRO A 403 -6.89 1.79 -25.81
CA PRO A 403 -8.32 1.50 -25.90
C PRO A 403 -9.00 1.83 -24.57
N LEU A 404 -10.30 2.10 -24.66
CA LEU A 404 -11.12 2.41 -23.51
C LEU A 404 -11.51 1.11 -22.81
N GLU A 405 -11.21 1.03 -21.53
CA GLU A 405 -11.58 -0.10 -20.69
C GLU A 405 -12.67 0.30 -19.71
N ASN A 406 -13.65 -0.56 -19.53
CA ASN A 406 -14.71 -0.41 -18.53
C ASN A 406 -14.67 -1.61 -17.58
N ARG A 407 -14.75 -1.35 -16.29
CA ARG A 407 -14.90 -2.39 -15.25
C ARG A 407 -15.98 -1.98 -14.27
N GLY A 408 -16.93 -2.87 -14.05
CA GLY A 408 -17.91 -2.77 -12.97
C GLY A 408 -17.63 -3.83 -11.92
N ARG A 409 -17.83 -3.52 -10.63
CA ARG A 409 -17.73 -4.46 -9.50
C ARG A 409 -18.89 -4.23 -8.55
N ILE A 410 -19.45 -5.29 -8.03
CA ILE A 410 -20.44 -5.28 -6.95
C ILE A 410 -20.17 -6.45 -6.02
N GLY A 411 -20.33 -6.24 -4.72
CA GLY A 411 -20.08 -7.30 -3.75
C GLY A 411 -20.72 -7.04 -2.41
N LEU A 412 -20.62 -8.06 -1.58
CA LEU A 412 -21.00 -8.05 -0.17
C LEU A 412 -19.82 -8.53 0.66
N SER A 413 -19.58 -7.91 1.79
CA SER A 413 -18.67 -8.38 2.80
C SER A 413 -19.42 -8.55 4.13
N TYR A 414 -18.94 -9.47 4.92
CA TYR A 414 -19.42 -9.70 6.28
C TYR A 414 -18.26 -9.76 7.24
N TRP A 415 -18.39 -9.08 8.37
CA TRP A 415 -17.40 -9.01 9.42
C TRP A 415 -18.06 -9.29 10.78
N GLY A 416 -17.56 -10.30 11.45
CA GLY A 416 -18.10 -10.74 12.74
C GLY A 416 -16.99 -11.15 13.72
N ARG A 417 -17.35 -11.33 14.99
CA ARG A 417 -16.41 -11.66 16.08
C ARG A 417 -15.62 -12.97 15.90
N VAL A 418 -16.11 -13.87 15.08
CA VAL A 418 -15.52 -15.20 14.86
C VAL A 418 -14.72 -15.25 13.57
N GLY A 419 -15.07 -14.40 12.63
CA GLY A 419 -14.47 -14.36 11.30
C GLY A 419 -15.29 -13.51 10.35
N GLY A 420 -14.90 -13.49 9.10
CA GLY A 420 -15.58 -12.75 8.06
C GLY A 420 -15.37 -13.36 6.69
N GLY A 421 -15.86 -12.67 5.69
CA GLY A 421 -15.71 -13.05 4.30
C GLY A 421 -16.34 -12.07 3.35
N SER A 422 -16.03 -12.22 2.08
CA SER A 422 -16.60 -11.41 1.01
C SER A 422 -16.93 -12.25 -0.21
N VAL A 423 -17.87 -11.75 -0.99
CA VAL A 423 -18.15 -12.24 -2.33
C VAL A 423 -18.37 -11.06 -3.24
N ASP A 424 -17.77 -11.08 -4.43
CA ASP A 424 -17.94 -10.05 -5.42
C ASP A 424 -17.95 -10.57 -6.85
N LEU A 425 -18.64 -9.83 -7.70
CA LEU A 425 -18.70 -10.02 -9.15
C LEU A 425 -18.10 -8.79 -9.82
N SER A 426 -17.11 -9.01 -10.67
CA SER A 426 -16.53 -7.99 -11.54
C SER A 426 -16.84 -8.30 -13.00
N LEU A 427 -17.16 -7.27 -13.76
CA LEU A 427 -17.42 -7.33 -15.19
C LEU A 427 -16.46 -6.39 -15.91
N ASP A 428 -15.62 -6.93 -16.78
CA ASP A 428 -14.70 -6.18 -17.62
C ASP A 428 -15.29 -6.09 -19.04
N ARG A 429 -15.34 -4.89 -19.59
CA ARG A 429 -15.83 -4.65 -20.95
C ARG A 429 -14.88 -3.68 -21.67
N PRO A 430 -13.86 -4.19 -22.34
CA PRO A 430 -12.99 -3.38 -23.17
C PRO A 430 -13.76 -2.79 -24.36
N GLU A 431 -13.27 -1.71 -24.95
CA GLU A 431 -13.83 -1.11 -26.18
C GLU A 431 -13.68 -2.06 -27.36
N GLU A 432 -12.57 -2.78 -27.39
CA GLU A 432 -12.24 -3.78 -28.41
C GLU A 432 -12.03 -5.14 -27.76
N GLY A 433 -12.59 -6.19 -28.39
CA GLY A 433 -12.48 -7.57 -27.93
C GLY A 433 -13.60 -8.02 -26.99
N GLU A 434 -13.44 -9.21 -26.47
CA GLU A 434 -14.43 -9.84 -25.61
C GLU A 434 -14.38 -9.34 -24.19
N GLY A 435 -15.53 -9.18 -23.57
CA GLY A 435 -15.65 -8.86 -22.16
C GLY A 435 -15.34 -10.05 -21.26
N GLY A 436 -14.84 -9.76 -20.05
CA GLY A 436 -14.55 -10.75 -19.02
C GLY A 436 -15.45 -10.62 -17.81
N ARG A 437 -15.54 -11.69 -17.06
CA ARG A 437 -16.21 -11.70 -15.75
C ARG A 437 -15.36 -12.43 -14.72
N THR A 438 -15.38 -11.92 -13.49
CA THR A 438 -14.70 -12.55 -12.35
C THR A 438 -15.68 -12.67 -11.21
N LEU A 439 -15.85 -13.87 -10.69
CA LEU A 439 -16.52 -14.12 -9.42
C LEU A 439 -15.44 -14.44 -8.39
N SER A 440 -15.37 -13.67 -7.30
CA SER A 440 -14.39 -13.87 -6.24
C SER A 440 -15.10 -14.06 -4.90
N GLY A 441 -14.47 -14.83 -4.02
CA GLY A 441 -14.92 -15.00 -2.65
C GLY A 441 -13.75 -15.23 -1.73
N SER A 442 -13.86 -14.75 -0.51
CA SER A 442 -12.87 -14.98 0.55
C SER A 442 -13.57 -15.24 1.87
N PHE A 443 -12.92 -15.97 2.74
CA PHE A 443 -13.37 -16.16 4.12
C PHE A 443 -12.14 -16.29 5.04
N TYR A 444 -12.35 -16.01 6.31
CA TYR A 444 -11.39 -16.32 7.34
C TYR A 444 -12.11 -16.48 8.69
N LEU A 445 -11.53 -17.31 9.55
CA LEU A 445 -11.95 -17.57 10.90
C LEU A 445 -10.80 -17.26 11.84
N THR A 446 -11.00 -16.35 12.78
CA THR A 446 -9.99 -15.95 13.78
C THR A 446 -10.13 -16.69 15.10
N ARG A 447 -11.34 -17.15 15.40
CA ARG A 447 -11.65 -17.96 16.58
C ARG A 447 -12.02 -19.36 16.13
N THR A 448 -11.05 -20.23 16.11
CA THR A 448 -11.25 -21.68 15.90
C THR A 448 -11.30 -22.40 17.26
N PHE A 449 -11.41 -23.72 17.24
CA PHE A 449 -11.39 -24.56 18.43
C PHE A 449 -10.03 -24.56 19.15
N LEU A 450 -8.95 -24.11 18.49
CA LEU A 450 -7.60 -23.98 19.07
C LEU A 450 -7.26 -22.49 19.25
N PRO A 451 -6.88 -22.06 20.46
CA PRO A 451 -6.42 -20.70 20.69
C PRO A 451 -5.21 -20.37 19.80
N GLY A 452 -5.25 -19.20 19.17
CA GLY A 452 -4.17 -18.75 18.28
C GLY A 452 -4.17 -19.36 16.88
N LEU A 453 -5.10 -20.27 16.58
CA LEU A 453 -5.26 -20.82 15.24
C LEU A 453 -6.31 -20.00 14.46
N GLY A 454 -5.92 -19.51 13.28
CA GLY A 454 -6.81 -18.92 12.28
C GLY A 454 -6.80 -19.77 11.01
N VAL A 455 -7.92 -19.81 10.33
CA VAL A 455 -8.09 -20.50 9.04
C VAL A 455 -8.78 -19.57 8.07
N GLY A 456 -8.29 -19.50 6.86
CA GLY A 456 -8.88 -18.68 5.82
C GLY A 456 -8.71 -19.28 4.44
N GLY A 457 -9.26 -18.59 3.47
CA GLY A 457 -9.07 -18.96 2.08
C GLY A 457 -9.78 -18.00 1.14
N SER A 458 -9.32 -18.00 -0.10
CA SER A 458 -9.97 -17.29 -1.19
C SER A 458 -10.11 -18.17 -2.41
N ALA A 459 -11.13 -17.86 -3.21
CA ALA A 459 -11.38 -18.50 -4.50
C ALA A 459 -11.79 -17.45 -5.50
N SER A 460 -11.34 -17.58 -6.74
CA SER A 460 -11.89 -16.79 -7.84
C SER A 460 -12.01 -17.62 -9.11
N HIS A 461 -13.04 -17.28 -9.89
CA HIS A 461 -13.28 -17.83 -11.20
C HIS A 461 -13.36 -16.67 -12.19
N TRP A 462 -12.45 -16.65 -13.15
CA TRP A 462 -12.43 -15.68 -14.22
C TRP A 462 -12.77 -16.35 -15.56
N SER A 463 -13.51 -15.66 -16.42
CA SER A 463 -13.76 -16.13 -17.79
C SER A 463 -13.84 -14.97 -18.76
N ARG A 464 -13.31 -15.18 -19.98
CA ARG A 464 -13.33 -14.26 -21.10
C ARG A 464 -13.34 -15.05 -22.40
N GLY A 465 -14.46 -15.06 -23.11
CA GLY A 465 -14.65 -15.97 -24.24
C GLY A 465 -14.49 -17.42 -23.83
N GLU A 466 -13.58 -18.12 -24.49
CA GLU A 466 -13.19 -19.50 -24.18
C GLU A 466 -12.11 -19.62 -23.08
N ASP A 467 -11.47 -18.52 -22.74
CA ASP A 467 -10.44 -18.50 -21.71
C ASP A 467 -11.09 -18.53 -20.32
N VAL A 468 -10.59 -19.42 -19.47
CA VAL A 468 -11.12 -19.63 -18.11
C VAL A 468 -9.97 -19.79 -17.13
N SER A 469 -10.06 -19.17 -15.97
CA SER A 469 -9.13 -19.37 -14.87
C SER A 469 -9.85 -19.66 -13.57
N LEU A 470 -9.34 -20.62 -12.82
CA LEU A 470 -9.73 -20.94 -11.46
C LEU A 470 -8.54 -20.72 -10.52
N PHE A 471 -8.79 -19.96 -9.46
CA PHE A 471 -7.85 -19.75 -8.38
C PHE A 471 -8.43 -20.23 -7.06
N LEU A 472 -7.64 -20.94 -6.26
CA LEU A 472 -7.99 -21.38 -4.90
C LEU A 472 -6.79 -21.13 -3.98
N ALA A 473 -7.01 -20.58 -2.79
CA ALA A 473 -5.95 -20.25 -1.85
C ALA A 473 -6.36 -20.48 -0.38
N PRO A 474 -6.34 -21.71 0.11
CA PRO A 474 -6.47 -21.99 1.54
C PRO A 474 -5.24 -21.53 2.34
N GLU A 475 -5.48 -21.11 3.58
CA GLU A 475 -4.48 -20.56 4.48
C GLU A 475 -4.71 -21.00 5.92
N VAL A 476 -3.61 -21.14 6.67
CA VAL A 476 -3.62 -21.40 8.10
C VAL A 476 -2.63 -20.45 8.79
N ARG A 477 -3.05 -19.86 9.89
CA ARG A 477 -2.23 -19.01 10.76
C ARG A 477 -2.20 -19.61 12.16
N LEU A 478 -1.04 -19.61 12.79
CA LEU A 478 -0.86 -20.07 14.16
C LEU A 478 -0.01 -19.06 14.92
N SER A 479 -0.57 -18.53 16.01
CA SER A 479 0.14 -17.66 16.93
C SER A 479 0.54 -18.47 18.17
N VAL A 480 1.86 -18.53 18.45
CA VAL A 480 2.41 -19.22 19.61
C VAL A 480 3.22 -18.24 20.44
N GLY A 481 2.69 -17.82 21.57
CA GLY A 481 3.26 -16.73 22.35
C GLY A 481 3.33 -15.44 21.53
N ARG A 482 4.55 -14.96 21.30
CA ARG A 482 4.79 -13.75 20.45
C ARG A 482 5.16 -14.09 19.00
N ALA A 483 5.33 -15.35 18.68
CA ALA A 483 5.67 -15.77 17.33
C ALA A 483 4.40 -16.04 16.51
N ALA A 484 4.44 -15.71 15.22
CA ALA A 484 3.38 -16.00 14.27
C ALA A 484 3.92 -16.88 13.14
N LEU A 485 3.30 -18.04 12.95
CA LEU A 485 3.54 -18.95 11.84
C LEU A 485 2.35 -18.91 10.90
N ARG A 486 2.62 -18.95 9.61
CA ARG A 486 1.61 -18.96 8.57
C ARG A 486 2.00 -19.93 7.47
N GLY A 487 1.03 -20.67 6.97
CA GLY A 487 1.14 -21.51 5.79
C GLY A 487 -0.02 -21.23 4.83
N ALA A 488 0.27 -21.15 3.55
CA ALA A 488 -0.71 -21.01 2.50
C ALA A 488 -0.38 -21.91 1.32
N TYR A 489 -1.42 -22.39 0.67
CA TYR A 489 -1.32 -23.10 -0.58
C TYR A 489 -2.18 -22.37 -1.62
N ARG A 490 -1.68 -22.23 -2.85
CA ARG A 490 -2.42 -21.62 -3.94
C ARG A 490 -2.42 -22.53 -5.14
N PHE A 491 -3.56 -22.64 -5.75
CA PHE A 491 -3.79 -23.43 -6.94
C PHE A 491 -4.35 -22.51 -8.03
N TYR A 492 -3.71 -22.53 -9.20
CA TYR A 492 -4.16 -21.88 -10.41
C TYR A 492 -4.38 -22.92 -11.49
N ARG A 493 -5.53 -22.86 -12.13
CA ARG A 493 -5.80 -23.59 -13.34
C ARG A 493 -6.32 -22.61 -14.37
N THR A 494 -5.64 -22.49 -15.49
CA THR A 494 -5.99 -21.55 -16.55
C THR A 494 -6.07 -22.32 -17.86
N THR A 495 -7.14 -22.12 -18.60
CA THR A 495 -7.31 -22.60 -19.97
C THR A 495 -7.26 -21.40 -20.89
N ILE A 496 -6.29 -21.33 -21.78
CA ILE A 496 -6.11 -20.26 -22.77
C ILE A 496 -6.03 -20.93 -24.14
N ARG A 497 -6.96 -20.56 -25.06
CA ARG A 497 -6.99 -21.11 -26.41
C ARG A 497 -6.96 -22.65 -26.43
N SER A 498 -7.69 -23.28 -25.52
CA SER A 498 -7.79 -24.74 -25.33
C SER A 498 -6.54 -25.41 -24.71
N GLU A 499 -5.51 -24.64 -24.35
CA GLU A 499 -4.36 -25.16 -23.61
C GLU A 499 -4.59 -24.99 -22.11
N GLU A 500 -4.45 -26.08 -21.36
CA GLU A 500 -4.62 -26.06 -19.91
C GLU A 500 -3.27 -25.96 -19.21
N ILE A 501 -3.12 -24.93 -18.38
CA ILE A 501 -1.95 -24.70 -17.55
C ILE A 501 -2.37 -24.78 -16.08
N THR A 502 -1.72 -25.66 -15.34
CA THR A 502 -1.94 -25.78 -13.90
C THR A 502 -0.67 -25.40 -13.14
N THR A 503 -0.80 -24.50 -12.17
CA THR A 503 0.32 -24.03 -11.34
C THR A 503 -0.05 -24.09 -9.87
N HIS A 504 0.88 -24.52 -9.08
CA HIS A 504 0.75 -24.64 -7.63
C HIS A 504 1.78 -23.75 -6.93
N PHE A 505 1.41 -23.19 -5.78
CA PHE A 505 2.31 -22.44 -4.92
C PHE A 505 2.14 -22.92 -3.48
N GLY A 506 3.24 -23.05 -2.79
CA GLY A 506 3.28 -23.26 -1.35
C GLY A 506 4.04 -22.13 -0.68
N ASP A 507 3.48 -21.54 0.36
CA ASP A 507 4.10 -20.46 1.12
C ASP A 507 4.13 -20.81 2.59
N ALA A 508 5.22 -20.48 3.26
CA ALA A 508 5.34 -20.54 4.71
C ALA A 508 6.09 -19.32 5.23
N SER A 509 5.65 -18.73 6.33
CA SER A 509 6.36 -17.63 6.96
C SER A 509 6.34 -17.75 8.48
N LEU A 510 7.42 -17.29 9.11
CA LEU A 510 7.61 -17.23 10.55
C LEU A 510 8.06 -15.83 10.92
N THR A 511 7.36 -15.19 11.86
CA THR A 511 7.73 -13.89 12.40
C THR A 511 7.96 -14.03 13.90
N ILE A 512 9.12 -13.57 14.37
CA ILE A 512 9.57 -13.68 15.76
C ILE A 512 9.95 -12.29 16.27
N PRO A 513 9.32 -11.74 17.29
CA PRO A 513 9.81 -10.56 17.98
C PRO A 513 11.04 -10.93 18.83
N MET A 514 12.13 -10.19 18.65
CA MET A 514 13.42 -10.45 19.32
C MET A 514 13.66 -9.57 20.56
N GLY A 515 12.70 -8.69 20.90
CA GLY A 515 12.84 -7.73 21.99
C GLY A 515 13.45 -6.40 21.53
N GLY A 516 13.31 -5.36 22.37
CA GLY A 516 13.84 -4.01 22.07
C GLY A 516 13.29 -3.40 20.78
N GLY A 517 12.07 -3.76 20.36
CA GLY A 517 11.48 -3.29 19.10
C GLY A 517 12.07 -3.95 17.83
N ALA A 518 12.84 -5.04 17.99
CA ALA A 518 13.40 -5.78 16.86
C ALA A 518 12.56 -7.01 16.52
N TYR A 519 12.54 -7.38 15.23
CA TYR A 519 11.82 -8.52 14.69
C TYR A 519 12.67 -9.26 13.67
N LEU A 520 12.50 -10.56 13.62
CA LEU A 520 13.01 -11.45 12.58
C LEU A 520 11.84 -12.04 11.82
N ARG A 521 11.91 -12.05 10.50
CA ARG A 521 10.97 -12.75 9.63
C ARG A 521 11.72 -13.66 8.68
N LEU A 522 11.25 -14.88 8.57
CA LEU A 522 11.67 -15.87 7.58
C LEU A 522 10.45 -16.22 6.74
N GLN A 523 10.62 -16.32 5.43
CA GLN A 523 9.57 -16.73 4.51
C GLN A 523 10.17 -17.61 3.41
N GLY A 524 9.51 -18.71 3.12
CA GLY A 524 9.79 -19.55 1.97
C GLY A 524 8.57 -19.65 1.09
N SER A 525 8.77 -19.65 -0.23
CA SER A 525 7.72 -19.98 -1.18
C SER A 525 8.27 -20.88 -2.29
N THR A 526 7.43 -21.75 -2.81
CA THR A 526 7.73 -22.63 -3.93
C THR A 526 6.58 -22.60 -4.92
N GLN A 527 6.93 -22.61 -6.19
CA GLN A 527 6.00 -22.74 -7.32
C GLN A 527 6.37 -23.98 -8.10
N TRP A 528 5.35 -24.74 -8.50
CA TRP A 528 5.53 -25.92 -9.36
C TRP A 528 4.30 -26.10 -10.26
N GLY A 529 4.49 -26.83 -11.34
CA GLY A 529 3.48 -27.08 -12.36
C GLY A 529 3.82 -26.36 -13.67
N GLY A 530 3.43 -26.94 -14.79
CA GLY A 530 3.85 -26.50 -16.12
C GLY A 530 5.38 -26.61 -16.31
N ASP A 531 5.91 -25.81 -17.20
CA ASP A 531 7.33 -25.80 -17.57
C ASP A 531 8.20 -24.91 -16.67
N LEU A 532 7.57 -24.25 -15.68
CA LEU A 532 8.24 -23.33 -14.78
C LEU A 532 8.14 -23.81 -13.34
N SER A 533 9.28 -23.89 -12.66
CA SER A 533 9.32 -24.03 -11.21
C SER A 533 10.19 -22.94 -10.59
N SER A 534 9.80 -22.48 -9.41
CA SER A 534 10.58 -21.47 -8.71
C SER A 534 10.55 -21.69 -7.19
N ASN A 535 11.64 -21.27 -6.55
CA ASN A 535 11.75 -21.24 -5.10
C ASN A 535 12.24 -19.87 -4.67
N ARG A 536 11.63 -19.34 -3.63
CA ARG A 536 12.00 -18.06 -3.04
C ARG A 536 12.25 -18.26 -1.56
N LEU A 537 13.34 -17.73 -1.07
CA LEU A 537 13.65 -17.60 0.33
C LEU A 537 13.82 -16.12 0.66
N PHE A 538 13.18 -15.68 1.73
CA PHE A 538 13.28 -14.31 2.21
C PHE A 538 13.57 -14.33 3.71
N ALA A 539 14.53 -13.51 4.12
CA ALA A 539 14.84 -13.24 5.51
C ALA A 539 14.90 -11.74 5.74
N SER A 540 14.32 -11.25 6.81
CA SER A 540 14.32 -9.83 7.16
C SER A 540 14.51 -9.66 8.66
N ILE A 541 15.38 -8.74 9.02
CA ILE A 541 15.52 -8.23 10.37
C ILE A 541 15.28 -6.74 10.38
N TRP A 542 14.49 -6.25 11.33
CA TRP A 542 14.24 -4.81 11.44
C TRP A 542 14.12 -4.37 12.89
N LYS A 543 14.42 -3.10 13.11
CA LYS A 543 14.32 -2.44 14.43
C LYS A 543 13.78 -1.03 14.26
N GLY A 544 12.81 -0.67 15.10
CA GLY A 544 12.35 0.70 15.29
C GLY A 544 13.22 1.45 16.31
N PHE A 545 13.32 2.77 16.20
CA PHE A 545 14.01 3.67 17.14
C PHE A 545 13.24 4.98 17.33
#